data_a81ec7aca0948fc00df48ddb077f51e1
#
_entry.id   a81ec7aca0948fc00df48ddb077f51e1
#
_cell.length_a   1.000
_cell.length_b   1.000
_cell.length_c   1.000
_cell.angle_alpha   90.00
_cell.angle_beta   90.00
_cell.angle_gamma   90.00
#
_symmetry.space_group_name_H-M   'P 1'
#
loop_
_entity.id
_entity.type
_entity.pdbx_description
1 polymer ?
#
loop_
_entity_poly.entity_id
_entity_poly.type
_entity_poly.pdbx_seq_one_letter_code
_entity_poly.pdbx_strand_id
1 'polypeptide(L)'
;MNRTAPAKFIQSGFTLVELTMVLIIVALLSTGLLFGVSAQRSVAENADAQRQLENIRETLLGFAIANGRLPCPAVPTLASGDVNAGVAATPPCLNAAQHGVLPWATLGLPETDPWGNRYTYFAGSDFTAAVPVGAQTSFTLDTIGTANIKDNGASAANIASDLPAVIVS
;
A
#
# COMPACT_ATOMS: atom_id res chain seq x y z
N MET A 1 9.96 -18.86 -80.61
CA MET A 1 9.20 -19.25 -79.47
C MET A 1 10.18 -19.74 -78.42
N ASN A 2 10.59 -18.87 -77.47
CA ASN A 2 11.54 -19.15 -76.37
C ASN A 2 10.75 -19.51 -75.16
N ARG A 3 10.78 -20.77 -74.70
CA ARG A 3 10.19 -21.22 -73.47
C ARG A 3 11.25 -21.09 -72.35
N THR A 4 11.11 -20.09 -71.49
CA THR A 4 11.88 -19.98 -70.23
C THR A 4 11.35 -21.01 -69.23
N ALA A 5 12.24 -21.91 -68.76
CA ALA A 5 11.95 -22.89 -67.79
C ALA A 5 11.81 -22.21 -66.36
N PRO A 6 10.88 -22.62 -65.55
CA PRO A 6 10.76 -22.05 -64.19
C PRO A 6 11.93 -22.51 -63.30
N ALA A 7 12.51 -21.56 -62.55
CA ALA A 7 13.54 -21.81 -61.55
C ALA A 7 12.97 -22.66 -60.41
N LYS A 8 13.57 -23.83 -60.21
CA LYS A 8 13.23 -24.76 -59.12
C LYS A 8 13.79 -24.22 -57.80
N PHE A 9 12.96 -23.63 -56.95
CA PHE A 9 13.38 -23.27 -55.62
C PHE A 9 13.64 -24.54 -54.81
N ILE A 10 14.88 -24.72 -54.36
CA ILE A 10 15.27 -25.81 -53.50
C ILE A 10 14.79 -25.40 -52.09
N GLN A 11 13.71 -26.00 -51.62
CA GLN A 11 13.28 -25.88 -50.21
C GLN A 11 14.22 -26.77 -49.35
N SER A 12 15.20 -26.15 -48.72
CA SER A 12 15.99 -26.80 -47.67
C SER A 12 15.12 -26.90 -46.42
N GLY A 13 14.66 -28.09 -46.07
CA GLY A 13 13.98 -28.38 -44.82
C GLY A 13 14.98 -28.34 -43.65
N PHE A 14 14.53 -27.82 -42.49
CA PHE A 14 15.31 -27.84 -41.26
C PHE A 14 15.62 -29.27 -40.84
N THR A 15 16.84 -29.50 -40.39
CA THR A 15 17.22 -30.80 -39.84
C THR A 15 16.67 -30.95 -38.41
N LEU A 16 16.36 -32.17 -38.02
CA LEU A 16 15.84 -32.48 -36.67
C LEU A 16 16.81 -31.98 -35.57
N VAL A 17 18.12 -32.09 -35.83
CA VAL A 17 19.19 -31.59 -34.93
C VAL A 17 19.15 -30.05 -34.78
N GLU A 18 18.94 -29.34 -35.88
CA GLU A 18 18.87 -27.87 -35.90
C GLU A 18 17.67 -27.38 -35.08
N LEU A 19 16.50 -28.04 -35.23
CA LEU A 19 15.31 -27.73 -34.45
C LEU A 19 15.51 -28.00 -32.96
N THR A 20 16.13 -29.13 -32.56
CA THR A 20 16.40 -29.44 -31.18
C THR A 20 17.39 -28.47 -30.56
N MET A 21 18.41 -28.04 -31.28
CA MET A 21 19.39 -27.05 -30.79
C MET A 21 18.74 -25.69 -30.55
N VAL A 22 17.88 -25.24 -31.45
CA VAL A 22 17.11 -23.97 -31.27
C VAL A 22 16.18 -24.06 -30.04
N LEU A 23 15.47 -25.19 -29.86
CA LEU A 23 14.60 -25.37 -28.71
C LEU A 23 15.35 -25.34 -27.37
N ILE A 24 16.55 -25.93 -27.31
CA ILE A 24 17.39 -25.89 -26.11
C ILE A 24 17.83 -24.46 -25.82
N ILE A 25 18.28 -23.71 -26.80
CA ILE A 25 18.71 -22.32 -26.62
C ILE A 25 17.54 -21.44 -26.17
N VAL A 26 16.37 -21.58 -26.78
CA VAL A 26 15.15 -20.82 -26.40
C VAL A 26 14.72 -21.18 -24.98
N ALA A 27 14.76 -22.46 -24.59
CA ALA A 27 14.43 -22.90 -23.24
C ALA A 27 15.35 -22.27 -22.18
N LEU A 28 16.68 -22.26 -22.45
CA LEU A 28 17.67 -21.65 -21.56
C LEU A 28 17.50 -20.14 -21.43
N LEU A 29 17.23 -19.43 -22.55
CA LEU A 29 17.01 -17.99 -22.54
C LEU A 29 15.69 -17.62 -21.84
N SER A 30 14.64 -18.42 -22.02
CA SER A 30 13.33 -18.18 -21.38
C SER A 30 13.39 -18.31 -19.86
N THR A 31 14.21 -19.24 -19.35
CA THR A 31 14.37 -19.44 -17.89
C THR A 31 15.02 -18.21 -17.23
N GLY A 32 16.00 -17.58 -17.87
CA GLY A 32 16.69 -16.41 -17.32
C GLY A 32 15.82 -15.15 -17.23
N LEU A 33 14.86 -14.97 -18.15
CA LEU A 33 13.98 -13.80 -18.19
C LEU A 33 12.93 -13.78 -17.06
N LEU A 34 12.48 -14.96 -16.62
CA LEU A 34 11.41 -15.06 -15.60
C LEU A 34 11.87 -14.65 -14.19
N PHE A 35 13.13 -14.85 -13.84
CA PHE A 35 13.67 -14.49 -12.52
C PHE A 35 13.88 -12.98 -12.36
N GLY A 36 14.17 -12.24 -13.42
CA GLY A 36 14.41 -10.78 -13.36
C GLY A 36 13.17 -9.95 -13.09
N VAL A 37 12.01 -10.38 -13.56
CA VAL A 37 10.74 -9.62 -13.46
C VAL A 37 10.17 -9.62 -12.04
N SER A 38 10.32 -10.71 -11.30
CA SER A 38 9.78 -10.83 -9.93
C SER A 38 10.49 -9.90 -8.94
N ALA A 39 11.82 -9.75 -9.05
CA ALA A 39 12.59 -8.86 -8.19
C ALA A 39 12.29 -7.38 -8.46
N GLN A 40 12.05 -7.00 -9.71
CA GLN A 40 11.70 -5.62 -10.08
C GLN A 40 10.32 -5.22 -9.56
N ARG A 41 9.35 -6.14 -9.55
CA ARG A 41 8.01 -5.88 -9.02
C ARG A 41 8.02 -5.58 -7.53
N SER A 42 8.70 -6.37 -6.73
CA SER A 42 8.74 -6.16 -5.27
C SER A 42 9.40 -4.83 -4.90
N VAL A 43 10.44 -4.40 -5.64
CA VAL A 43 11.07 -3.09 -5.42
C VAL A 43 10.11 -1.95 -5.78
N ALA A 44 9.37 -2.07 -6.88
CA ALA A 44 8.39 -1.07 -7.29
C ALA A 44 7.23 -0.97 -6.28
N GLU A 45 6.67 -2.10 -5.85
CA GLU A 45 5.59 -2.16 -4.86
C GLU A 45 6.01 -1.54 -3.52
N ASN A 46 7.22 -1.83 -3.04
CA ASN A 46 7.76 -1.21 -1.82
C ASN A 46 7.94 0.32 -1.97
N ALA A 47 8.44 0.78 -3.12
CA ALA A 47 8.58 2.20 -3.38
C ALA A 47 7.22 2.92 -3.45
N ASP A 48 6.23 2.28 -4.04
CA ASP A 48 4.87 2.81 -4.10
C ASP A 48 4.20 2.85 -2.72
N ALA A 49 4.40 1.82 -1.89
CA ALA A 49 3.91 1.80 -0.51
C ALA A 49 4.50 2.96 0.32
N GLN A 50 5.80 3.22 0.18
CA GLN A 50 6.45 4.36 0.88
C GLN A 50 5.87 5.69 0.44
N ARG A 51 5.66 5.91 -0.86
CA ARG A 51 5.03 7.14 -1.38
C ARG A 51 3.60 7.29 -0.87
N GLN A 52 2.83 6.20 -0.84
CA GLN A 52 1.47 6.22 -0.32
C GLN A 52 1.45 6.56 1.18
N LEU A 53 2.33 5.97 1.99
CA LEU A 53 2.45 6.29 3.42
C LEU A 53 2.80 7.76 3.66
N GLU A 54 3.71 8.35 2.87
CA GLU A 54 4.01 9.77 2.98
C GLU A 54 2.83 10.65 2.58
N ASN A 55 2.12 10.32 1.49
CA ASN A 55 0.89 10.99 1.11
C ASN A 55 -0.20 10.91 2.20
N ILE A 56 -0.35 9.74 2.82
CA ILE A 56 -1.27 9.55 3.95
C ILE A 56 -0.89 10.45 5.12
N ARG A 57 0.42 10.51 5.45
CA ARG A 57 0.94 11.38 6.51
C ARG A 57 0.63 12.85 6.25
N GLU A 58 0.91 13.34 5.05
CA GLU A 58 0.61 14.72 4.66
C GLU A 58 -0.89 15.02 4.71
N THR A 59 -1.71 14.09 4.24
CA THR A 59 -3.18 14.23 4.25
C THR A 59 -3.73 14.26 5.68
N LEU A 60 -3.20 13.42 6.58
CA LEU A 60 -3.57 13.44 8.00
C LEU A 60 -3.17 14.76 8.69
N LEU A 61 -2.00 15.30 8.38
CA LEU A 61 -1.57 16.62 8.86
C LEU A 61 -2.48 17.72 8.33
N GLY A 62 -2.80 17.69 7.05
CA GLY A 62 -3.76 18.62 6.44
C GLY A 62 -5.14 18.55 7.08
N PHE A 63 -5.64 17.34 7.35
CA PHE A 63 -6.91 17.16 8.06
C PHE A 63 -6.84 17.73 9.48
N ALA A 64 -5.74 17.48 10.21
CA ALA A 64 -5.56 17.99 11.56
C ALA A 64 -5.51 19.52 11.60
N ILE A 65 -4.84 20.15 10.64
CA ILE A 65 -4.80 21.62 10.50
C ILE A 65 -6.20 22.19 10.23
N ALA A 66 -6.95 21.55 9.33
CA ALA A 66 -8.27 22.04 8.94
C ALA A 66 -9.36 21.80 10.01
N ASN A 67 -9.26 20.72 10.77
CA ASN A 67 -10.30 20.28 11.72
C ASN A 67 -9.90 20.39 13.19
N GLY A 68 -8.65 20.78 13.48
CA GLY A 68 -8.11 20.86 14.85
C GLY A 68 -7.99 19.52 15.57
N ARG A 69 -8.09 18.39 14.87
CA ARG A 69 -8.03 17.03 15.39
C ARG A 69 -7.65 16.02 14.31
N LEU A 70 -7.20 14.85 14.72
CA LEU A 70 -7.04 13.72 13.79
C LEU A 70 -8.41 13.07 13.48
N PRO A 71 -8.58 12.45 12.33
CA PRO A 71 -9.79 11.68 12.03
C PRO A 71 -9.83 10.40 12.87
N CYS A 72 -11.01 9.97 13.22
CA CYS A 72 -11.21 8.66 13.83
C CYS A 72 -10.96 7.53 12.82
N PRO A 73 -10.45 6.38 13.27
CA PRO A 73 -10.38 5.18 12.44
C PRO A 73 -11.75 4.80 11.86
N ALA A 74 -11.74 4.28 10.63
CA ALA A 74 -12.94 3.72 10.03
C ALA A 74 -13.16 2.27 10.47
N VAL A 75 -14.41 1.80 10.35
CA VAL A 75 -14.81 0.44 10.73
C VAL A 75 -14.17 -0.59 9.79
N PRO A 76 -13.37 -1.54 10.30
CA PRO A 76 -12.62 -2.47 9.46
C PRO A 76 -13.47 -3.57 8.80
N THR A 77 -14.66 -3.86 9.36
CA THR A 77 -15.51 -5.00 8.94
C THR A 77 -16.43 -4.69 7.76
N LEU A 78 -16.53 -3.44 7.34
CA LEU A 78 -17.36 -3.06 6.21
C LEU A 78 -16.71 -3.51 4.89
N ALA A 79 -17.51 -4.08 3.99
CA ALA A 79 -17.05 -4.52 2.68
C ALA A 79 -16.68 -3.31 1.79
N SER A 80 -15.75 -3.53 0.86
CA SER A 80 -15.44 -2.54 -0.18
C SER A 80 -16.70 -2.23 -0.99
N GLY A 81 -16.98 -0.94 -1.18
CA GLY A 81 -18.20 -0.49 -1.87
C GLY A 81 -19.41 -0.24 -0.96
N ASP A 82 -19.35 -0.57 0.34
CA ASP A 82 -20.35 -0.10 1.30
C ASP A 82 -20.29 1.44 1.41
N VAL A 83 -21.44 2.09 1.50
CA VAL A 83 -21.55 3.56 1.58
C VAL A 83 -20.80 4.16 2.77
N ASN A 84 -20.63 3.41 3.85
CA ASN A 84 -19.92 3.81 5.05
C ASN A 84 -18.49 3.26 5.12
N ALA A 85 -18.04 2.49 4.12
CA ALA A 85 -16.68 1.97 4.10
C ALA A 85 -15.67 3.11 3.99
N GLY A 86 -14.67 3.12 4.85
CA GLY A 86 -13.64 4.17 4.89
C GLY A 86 -14.10 5.53 5.38
N VAL A 87 -15.32 5.64 5.91
CA VAL A 87 -15.80 6.87 6.56
C VAL A 87 -15.28 6.92 8.00
N ALA A 88 -14.69 8.05 8.39
CA ALA A 88 -14.23 8.26 9.76
C ALA A 88 -15.37 8.11 10.76
N ALA A 89 -15.12 7.39 11.86
CA ALA A 89 -16.08 7.28 12.94
C ALA A 89 -16.31 8.64 13.63
N THR A 90 -17.39 8.73 14.39
CA THR A 90 -17.73 9.97 15.14
C THR A 90 -16.81 10.12 16.36
N PRO A 91 -16.20 11.31 16.56
CA PRO A 91 -15.41 11.57 17.76
C PRO A 91 -16.27 11.64 19.03
N PRO A 92 -15.67 11.34 20.21
CA PRO A 92 -14.29 10.86 20.42
C PRO A 92 -14.15 9.36 20.15
N CYS A 93 -13.00 8.95 19.63
CA CYS A 93 -12.71 7.54 19.38
C CYS A 93 -12.07 6.97 20.64
N LEU A 94 -12.82 6.24 21.43
CA LEU A 94 -12.42 5.69 22.72
C LEU A 94 -12.22 4.17 22.63
N ASN A 95 -11.29 3.66 23.44
CA ASN A 95 -11.06 2.22 23.61
C ASN A 95 -10.83 1.50 22.26
N ALA A 96 -11.64 0.50 21.95
CA ALA A 96 -11.53 -0.27 20.72
C ALA A 96 -11.70 0.58 19.44
N ALA A 97 -12.41 1.71 19.50
CA ALA A 97 -12.60 2.61 18.38
C ALA A 97 -11.34 3.43 18.00
N GLN A 98 -10.29 3.39 18.82
CA GLN A 98 -8.98 3.94 18.48
C GLN A 98 -8.24 3.09 17.43
N HIS A 99 -8.66 1.83 17.25
CA HIS A 99 -8.09 0.89 16.30
C HIS A 99 -9.09 0.62 15.17
N GLY A 100 -8.62 0.65 13.96
CA GLY A 100 -9.44 0.36 12.79
C GLY A 100 -8.61 0.43 11.51
N VAL A 101 -9.25 0.82 10.44
CA VAL A 101 -8.58 1.08 9.17
C VAL A 101 -8.53 2.57 8.91
N LEU A 102 -7.60 2.96 8.04
CA LEU A 102 -7.48 4.35 7.62
C LEU A 102 -8.84 4.84 7.07
N PRO A 103 -9.32 6.03 7.47
CA PRO A 103 -10.60 6.55 6.95
C PRO A 103 -10.42 7.14 5.55
N TRP A 104 -10.12 6.27 4.58
CA TRP A 104 -9.74 6.66 3.22
C TRP A 104 -10.80 7.48 2.49
N ALA A 105 -12.10 7.15 2.68
CA ALA A 105 -13.19 7.89 2.05
C ALA A 105 -13.31 9.33 2.59
N THR A 106 -13.07 9.52 3.89
CA THR A 106 -13.05 10.85 4.52
C THR A 106 -11.85 11.67 4.07
N LEU A 107 -10.70 11.01 3.86
CA LEU A 107 -9.43 11.64 3.51
C LEU A 107 -9.23 11.80 1.99
N GLY A 108 -10.06 11.17 1.16
CA GLY A 108 -9.88 11.17 -0.30
C GLY A 108 -8.66 10.36 -0.75
N LEU A 109 -8.32 9.30 -0.03
CA LEU A 109 -7.16 8.43 -0.27
C LEU A 109 -7.58 7.09 -0.91
N PRO A 110 -6.65 6.31 -1.47
CA PRO A 110 -6.90 4.94 -1.88
C PRO A 110 -7.28 4.05 -0.69
N GLU A 111 -8.15 3.06 -0.93
CA GLU A 111 -8.58 2.09 0.09
C GLU A 111 -7.46 1.15 0.51
N THR A 112 -6.61 0.74 -0.46
CA THR A 112 -5.63 -0.34 -0.27
C THR A 112 -4.21 0.10 -0.61
N ASP A 113 -3.27 -0.62 -0.04
CA ASP A 113 -1.86 -0.59 -0.36
C ASP A 113 -1.58 -1.28 -1.72
N PRO A 114 -0.33 -1.29 -2.24
CA PRO A 114 0.04 -1.97 -3.48
C PRO A 114 -0.21 -3.49 -3.49
N TRP A 115 -0.33 -4.12 -2.32
CA TRP A 115 -0.61 -5.55 -2.16
C TRP A 115 -2.09 -5.86 -2.01
N GLY A 116 -2.96 -4.83 -2.00
CA GLY A 116 -4.41 -4.97 -1.88
C GLY A 116 -4.93 -5.06 -0.45
N ASN A 117 -4.10 -4.77 0.57
CA ASN A 117 -4.52 -4.74 1.96
C ASN A 117 -4.96 -3.33 2.37
N ARG A 118 -5.91 -3.23 3.29
CA ARG A 118 -6.27 -1.96 3.90
C ARG A 118 -5.23 -1.53 4.91
N TYR A 119 -4.91 -0.23 4.94
CA TYR A 119 -4.03 0.33 5.96
C TYR A 119 -4.67 0.22 7.34
N THR A 120 -3.96 -0.40 8.29
CA THR A 120 -4.32 -0.38 9.70
C THR A 120 -4.00 0.99 10.27
N TYR A 121 -4.92 1.58 11.00
CA TYR A 121 -4.78 2.90 11.58
C TYR A 121 -5.18 2.90 13.03
N PHE A 122 -4.29 3.47 13.86
CA PHE A 122 -4.54 3.79 15.26
C PHE A 122 -4.47 5.31 15.43
N ALA A 123 -5.39 5.86 16.23
CA ALA A 123 -5.34 7.26 16.63
C ALA A 123 -5.74 7.40 18.11
N GLY A 124 -4.92 8.10 18.89
CA GLY A 124 -5.16 8.33 20.30
C GLY A 124 -6.41 9.17 20.55
N SER A 125 -7.13 8.88 21.64
CA SER A 125 -8.39 9.56 22.00
C SER A 125 -8.27 11.07 22.09
N ASP A 126 -7.18 11.57 22.67
CA ASP A 126 -6.98 13.00 22.88
C ASP A 126 -6.78 13.75 21.58
N PHE A 127 -6.17 13.07 20.59
CA PHE A 127 -5.95 13.62 19.25
C PHE A 127 -7.19 13.54 18.35
N THR A 128 -8.15 12.69 18.67
CA THR A 128 -9.41 12.50 17.94
C THR A 128 -10.63 13.10 18.62
N ALA A 129 -10.47 13.67 19.81
CA ALA A 129 -11.53 14.30 20.57
C ALA A 129 -12.19 15.45 19.79
N ALA A 130 -13.44 15.73 20.11
CA ALA A 130 -14.11 16.92 19.58
C ALA A 130 -13.38 18.18 20.06
N VAL A 131 -13.21 19.15 19.16
CA VAL A 131 -12.58 20.42 19.52
C VAL A 131 -13.50 21.17 20.49
N PRO A 132 -13.01 21.55 21.69
CA PRO A 132 -13.82 22.28 22.66
C PRO A 132 -14.28 23.63 22.10
N VAL A 133 -15.43 24.10 22.58
CA VAL A 133 -15.97 25.41 22.18
C VAL A 133 -14.98 26.53 22.59
N GLY A 134 -14.57 27.31 21.62
CA GLY A 134 -13.59 28.39 21.82
C GLY A 134 -12.11 27.95 21.68
N ALA A 135 -11.83 26.67 21.55
CA ALA A 135 -10.50 26.17 21.21
C ALA A 135 -10.34 26.00 19.69
N GLN A 136 -9.10 25.97 19.22
CA GLN A 136 -8.79 25.71 17.80
C GLN A 136 -8.45 24.23 17.56
N THR A 137 -8.02 23.52 18.59
CA THR A 137 -7.58 22.12 18.51
C THR A 137 -8.07 21.31 19.69
N SER A 138 -8.16 19.99 19.52
CA SER A 138 -8.44 19.05 20.61
C SER A 138 -7.19 18.70 21.43
N PHE A 139 -5.99 18.98 20.91
CA PHE A 139 -4.71 18.67 21.53
C PHE A 139 -3.76 19.87 21.46
N THR A 140 -2.72 19.86 22.28
CA THR A 140 -1.65 20.86 22.32
C THR A 140 -0.31 20.20 22.03
N LEU A 141 0.77 20.99 22.00
CA LEU A 141 2.13 20.48 21.83
C LEU A 141 2.59 19.62 23.03
N ASP A 142 1.95 19.78 24.19
CA ASP A 142 2.24 19.00 25.40
C ASP A 142 1.41 17.73 25.51
N THR A 143 0.47 17.49 24.57
CA THR A 143 -0.35 16.28 24.57
C THR A 143 0.49 15.08 24.16
N ILE A 144 0.57 14.09 25.05
CA ILE A 144 1.37 12.88 24.88
C ILE A 144 0.51 11.80 24.21
N GLY A 145 1.06 11.15 23.19
CA GLY A 145 0.41 10.01 22.53
C GLY A 145 0.40 8.76 23.43
N THR A 146 -0.44 7.82 23.10
CA THR A 146 -0.61 6.57 23.87
C THR A 146 -0.12 5.32 23.14
N ALA A 147 0.20 5.43 21.84
CA ALA A 147 0.67 4.29 21.06
C ALA A 147 2.16 4.02 21.28
N ASN A 148 2.49 2.74 21.37
CA ASN A 148 3.87 2.27 21.45
C ASN A 148 4.10 1.22 20.38
N ILE A 149 5.17 1.37 19.61
CA ILE A 149 5.64 0.36 18.65
C ILE A 149 6.73 -0.44 19.34
N LYS A 150 6.56 -1.75 19.39
CA LYS A 150 7.52 -2.68 19.99
C LYS A 150 8.19 -3.51 18.92
N ASP A 151 9.45 -3.87 19.19
CA ASP A 151 10.14 -4.88 18.43
C ASP A 151 9.49 -6.27 18.68
N ASN A 152 9.47 -7.10 17.65
CA ASN A 152 9.03 -8.50 17.73
C ASN A 152 10.11 -9.43 18.34
N GLY A 153 11.19 -8.85 18.84
CA GLY A 153 12.29 -9.59 19.50
C GLY A 153 11.95 -10.10 20.88
N ALA A 154 12.79 -10.99 21.43
CA ALA A 154 12.61 -11.62 22.74
C ALA A 154 12.53 -10.62 23.92
N SER A 155 13.06 -9.42 23.78
CA SER A 155 13.02 -8.36 24.80
C SER A 155 11.87 -7.37 24.62
N ALA A 156 11.07 -7.47 23.56
CA ALA A 156 9.94 -6.57 23.28
C ALA A 156 10.24 -5.08 23.54
N ALA A 157 11.43 -4.63 23.15
CA ALA A 157 11.88 -3.25 23.36
C ALA A 157 11.00 -2.27 22.58
N ASN A 158 10.69 -1.13 23.17
CA ASN A 158 9.98 -0.07 22.46
C ASN A 158 10.90 0.53 21.39
N ILE A 159 10.46 0.46 20.11
CA ILE A 159 11.11 1.14 18.98
C ILE A 159 10.69 2.61 19.00
N ALA A 160 9.42 2.89 19.28
CA ALA A 160 8.86 4.22 19.43
C ALA A 160 7.76 4.19 20.49
N SER A 161 7.63 5.29 21.24
CA SER A 161 6.63 5.46 22.29
C SER A 161 5.93 6.80 22.12
N ASP A 162 4.82 6.94 22.84
CA ASP A 162 4.09 8.20 22.99
C ASP A 162 3.60 8.77 21.64
N LEU A 163 3.26 7.88 20.70
CA LEU A 163 2.85 8.27 19.36
C LEU A 163 1.37 8.69 19.34
N PRO A 164 1.02 9.80 18.68
CA PRO A 164 -0.36 10.27 18.54
C PRO A 164 -1.19 9.37 17.61
N ALA A 165 -0.57 8.82 16.60
CA ALA A 165 -1.19 7.93 15.63
C ALA A 165 -0.16 6.98 15.04
N VAL A 166 -0.61 5.83 14.54
CA VAL A 166 0.22 4.81 13.86
C VAL A 166 -0.52 4.31 12.63
N ILE A 167 0.22 4.16 11.54
CA ILE A 167 -0.28 3.59 10.28
C ILE A 167 0.63 2.42 9.91
N VAL A 168 0.01 1.31 9.52
CA VAL A 168 0.71 0.11 9.07
C VAL A 168 0.08 -0.37 7.77
N SER A 169 0.95 -0.71 6.83
CA SER A 169 0.60 -1.36 5.56
C SER A 169 0.87 -2.86 5.66
#